data_d9b19311818faf987eb28e1f55f4371b
#
_entry.id   d9b19311818faf987eb28e1f55f4371b
#
_cell.length_a   1.000
_cell.length_b   1.000
_cell.length_c   1.000
_cell.angle_alpha   90.00
_cell.angle_beta   90.00
_cell.angle_gamma   90.00
#
_symmetry.space_group_name_H-M   'P 1'
#
loop_
_entity.id
_entity.type
_entity.pdbx_description
1 polymer ?
#
loop_
_entity_poly.entity_id
_entity_poly.type
_entity_poly.pdbx_seq_one_letter_code
_entity_poly.pdbx_strand_id
1 'polypeptide(L)'
;MSVLGRVLWTALGAGMFFSAACTCAQDLEPRAYSSSPVGTSFAGVGIGRSSGDISFDPTIPVTNVTATIYAPVLGLGRSFGILGRQALLTAALPYAWGNLSGDVGNNETSIYRSGLADVKARFSINLRGSPAMTPAEFAKRTHRSFIIGTSLFITAPAGQYSGQKLVNLGTNRWSFKPELGVSYPMKKFDLDLYGGAWFFTDNGNFYTGLMNRSQAPLTAIQAHVSYTVRRGLWVAVDSTWYGGGETTVDGGPPTERQSNSRLGATVSLPLGKFQSLKVAYSSGVSGRIGSKFNTVSVGWQHIWFDRRSK
;
A
#
# COMPACT_ATOMS: atom_id res chain seq x y z
N MET A 1 4.18 26.24 -24.92
CA MET A 1 4.54 25.25 -23.87
C MET A 1 5.39 24.18 -24.53
N SER A 2 6.63 23.98 -24.08
CA SER A 2 7.55 22.98 -24.65
C SER A 2 6.98 21.57 -24.47
N VAL A 3 7.37 20.64 -25.38
CA VAL A 3 7.00 19.21 -25.32
C VAL A 3 7.35 18.62 -23.95
N LEU A 4 8.47 19.05 -23.37
CA LEU A 4 8.91 18.68 -22.03
C LEU A 4 7.89 19.07 -20.94
N GLY A 5 7.24 20.22 -21.07
CA GLY A 5 6.20 20.69 -20.12
C GLY A 5 4.94 19.83 -20.14
N ARG A 6 4.58 19.24 -21.29
CA ARG A 6 3.41 18.34 -21.39
C ARG A 6 3.67 16.95 -20.79
N VAL A 7 4.89 16.40 -20.95
CA VAL A 7 5.31 15.13 -20.34
C VAL A 7 5.30 15.21 -18.82
N LEU A 8 5.81 16.30 -18.28
CA LEU A 8 5.98 16.50 -16.85
C LEU A 8 4.68 16.50 -16.08
N TRP A 9 3.64 17.14 -16.63
CA TRP A 9 2.35 17.23 -15.95
C TRP A 9 1.50 15.96 -16.02
N THR A 10 1.73 15.10 -17.01
CA THR A 10 1.03 13.79 -17.12
C THR A 10 1.68 12.71 -16.28
N ALA A 11 3.03 12.74 -16.11
CA ALA A 11 3.73 11.82 -15.22
C ALA A 11 3.43 12.07 -13.73
N LEU A 12 3.14 13.32 -13.33
CA LEU A 12 2.66 13.65 -11.99
C LEU A 12 1.26 13.11 -11.67
N GLY A 13 0.46 12.78 -12.69
CA GLY A 13 -0.84 12.14 -12.53
C GLY A 13 -0.76 10.66 -12.16
N ALA A 14 0.36 9.99 -12.46
CA ALA A 14 0.65 8.62 -12.04
C ALA A 14 1.29 8.63 -10.64
N GLY A 15 0.53 9.11 -9.65
CA GLY A 15 0.99 9.17 -8.27
C GLY A 15 1.13 7.78 -7.66
N MET A 16 2.33 7.24 -7.64
CA MET A 16 2.65 6.04 -6.89
C MET A 16 2.92 6.39 -5.44
N PHE A 17 2.30 5.67 -4.56
CA PHE A 17 2.34 5.99 -3.15
C PHE A 17 2.84 4.87 -2.28
N PHE A 18 3.64 5.29 -1.35
CA PHE A 18 4.01 4.52 -0.20
C PHE A 18 2.99 4.81 0.90
N SER A 19 1.99 3.95 1.03
CA SER A 19 1.12 4.02 2.20
C SER A 19 1.93 3.58 3.41
N ALA A 20 2.15 4.51 4.33
CA ALA A 20 2.83 4.26 5.59
C ALA A 20 1.90 3.53 6.57
N ALA A 21 1.31 2.42 6.14
CA ALA A 21 0.48 1.59 7.00
C ALA A 21 1.30 0.43 7.54
N CYS A 22 1.51 0.43 8.84
CA CYS A 22 2.26 -0.58 9.60
C CYS A 22 1.51 -1.90 9.80
N THR A 23 0.44 -2.17 9.05
CA THR A 23 -0.30 -3.44 9.17
C THR A 23 -0.57 -4.01 7.80
N CYS A 24 -0.38 -5.31 7.69
CA CYS A 24 -0.59 -6.09 6.49
C CYS A 24 -1.91 -5.74 5.77
N ALA A 25 -1.85 -5.56 4.45
CA ALA A 25 -2.99 -5.58 3.53
C ALA A 25 -3.95 -4.38 3.49
N GLN A 26 -3.68 -3.21 4.08
CA GLN A 26 -4.65 -2.11 4.13
C GLN A 26 -4.28 -0.88 3.28
N ASP A 27 -3.65 -1.10 2.13
CA ASP A 27 -3.22 -0.03 1.24
C ASP A 27 -4.39 0.44 0.37
N LEU A 28 -4.64 1.76 0.32
CA LEU A 28 -5.54 2.41 -0.63
C LEU A 28 -4.67 3.09 -1.69
N GLU A 29 -4.64 2.55 -2.89
CA GLU A 29 -3.77 3.04 -3.97
C GLU A 29 -4.57 3.44 -5.22
N PRO A 30 -5.31 4.58 -5.20
CA PRO A 30 -5.97 5.06 -6.40
C PRO A 30 -4.95 5.32 -7.50
N ARG A 31 -5.32 5.01 -8.75
CA ARG A 31 -4.49 5.19 -9.96
C ARG A 31 -3.22 4.32 -9.99
N ALA A 32 -3.21 3.17 -9.33
CA ALA A 32 -2.05 2.30 -9.22
C ALA A 32 -1.52 1.79 -10.58
N TYR A 33 -2.38 1.67 -11.59
CA TYR A 33 -2.03 1.25 -12.96
C TYR A 33 -1.98 2.39 -13.97
N SER A 34 -2.01 3.65 -13.52
CA SER A 34 -1.93 4.79 -14.43
C SER A 34 -0.67 4.75 -15.30
N SER A 35 -0.84 5.13 -16.58
CA SER A 35 0.28 5.16 -17.52
C SER A 35 1.32 6.21 -17.12
N SER A 36 2.59 5.81 -17.21
CA SER A 36 3.76 6.69 -17.10
C SER A 36 4.76 6.43 -18.24
N PRO A 37 5.58 7.40 -18.63
CA PRO A 37 6.63 7.14 -19.62
C PRO A 37 7.68 6.20 -19.05
N VAL A 38 8.30 5.37 -19.90
CA VAL A 38 9.44 4.52 -19.51
C VAL A 38 10.68 5.38 -19.23
N GLY A 39 11.56 4.89 -18.35
CA GLY A 39 12.72 5.66 -17.89
C GLY A 39 12.37 6.74 -16.85
N THR A 40 11.14 6.73 -16.32
CA THR A 40 10.78 7.56 -15.17
C THR A 40 11.24 6.89 -13.89
N SER A 41 12.06 7.59 -13.12
CA SER A 41 12.44 7.20 -11.76
C SER A 41 11.81 8.16 -10.77
N PHE A 42 11.51 7.67 -9.57
CA PHE A 42 11.00 8.52 -8.49
C PHE A 42 11.53 8.06 -7.14
N ALA A 43 11.66 9.03 -6.24
CA ALA A 43 11.91 8.82 -4.83
C ALA A 43 10.90 9.60 -4.03
N GLY A 44 10.53 9.09 -2.87
CA GLY A 44 9.58 9.77 -2.00
C GLY A 44 9.76 9.41 -0.54
N VAL A 45 9.28 10.30 0.29
CA VAL A 45 9.18 10.09 1.73
C VAL A 45 7.75 10.37 2.16
N GLY A 46 7.27 9.60 3.10
CA GLY A 46 5.93 9.80 3.66
C GLY A 46 5.90 9.50 5.13
N ILE A 47 4.85 9.91 5.79
CA ILE A 47 4.53 9.53 7.16
C ILE A 47 3.03 9.31 7.29
N GLY A 48 2.66 8.24 7.99
CA GLY A 48 1.29 7.96 8.39
C GLY A 48 1.16 7.95 9.90
N ARG A 49 0.02 8.44 10.41
CA ARG A 49 -0.43 8.24 11.78
C ARG A 49 -1.69 7.40 11.74
N SER A 50 -1.65 6.26 12.37
CA SER A 50 -2.80 5.35 12.55
C SER A 50 -3.16 5.28 14.03
N SER A 51 -4.46 5.42 14.33
CA SER A 51 -4.96 5.36 15.70
C SER A 51 -6.31 4.68 15.73
N GLY A 52 -6.54 3.80 16.70
CA GLY A 52 -7.78 3.06 16.86
C GLY A 52 -7.63 1.76 17.62
N ASP A 53 -8.65 0.93 17.51
CA ASP A 53 -8.77 -0.32 18.26
C ASP A 53 -8.14 -1.49 17.49
N ILE A 54 -7.61 -2.44 18.24
CA ILE A 54 -7.12 -3.72 17.73
C ILE A 54 -7.93 -4.84 18.39
N SER A 55 -8.65 -5.60 17.60
CA SER A 55 -9.33 -6.81 18.03
C SER A 55 -8.39 -8.01 17.86
N PHE A 56 -7.91 -8.56 18.96
CA PHE A 56 -7.16 -9.80 18.98
C PHE A 56 -8.09 -11.01 18.96
N ASP A 57 -7.52 -12.16 18.67
CA ASP A 57 -8.19 -13.44 18.83
C ASP A 57 -8.64 -13.63 20.30
N PRO A 58 -9.87 -14.08 20.55
CA PRO A 58 -10.39 -14.32 21.91
C PRO A 58 -9.58 -15.30 22.75
N THR A 59 -8.75 -16.14 22.14
CA THR A 59 -7.83 -17.06 22.84
C THR A 59 -6.65 -16.35 23.49
N ILE A 60 -6.36 -15.11 23.09
CA ILE A 60 -5.33 -14.27 23.69
C ILE A 60 -5.99 -13.47 24.82
N PRO A 61 -5.50 -13.57 26.07
CA PRO A 61 -6.13 -12.91 27.23
C PRO A 61 -5.78 -11.42 27.27
N VAL A 62 -6.03 -10.73 26.15
CA VAL A 62 -5.81 -9.28 25.99
C VAL A 62 -7.06 -8.65 25.38
N THR A 63 -7.63 -7.69 26.07
CA THR A 63 -8.86 -6.98 25.67
C THR A 63 -8.64 -5.47 25.62
N ASN A 64 -9.60 -4.73 25.05
CA ASN A 64 -9.61 -3.27 25.00
C ASN A 64 -8.32 -2.64 24.43
N VAL A 65 -7.73 -3.31 23.42
CA VAL A 65 -6.45 -2.84 22.89
C VAL A 65 -6.65 -1.65 21.97
N THR A 66 -5.99 -0.55 22.31
CA THR A 66 -5.89 0.65 21.48
C THR A 66 -4.44 0.86 21.07
N ALA A 67 -4.24 1.44 19.90
CA ALA A 67 -2.90 1.78 19.44
C ALA A 67 -2.86 3.14 18.76
N THR A 68 -1.72 3.81 18.91
CA THR A 68 -1.33 4.96 18.09
C THR A 68 0.04 4.68 17.52
N ILE A 69 0.11 4.62 16.19
CA ILE A 69 1.29 4.22 15.44
C ILE A 69 1.66 5.32 14.45
N TYR A 70 2.92 5.69 14.41
CA TYR A 70 3.52 6.56 13.40
C TYR A 70 4.43 5.71 12.52
N ALA A 71 4.33 5.89 11.21
CA ALA A 71 5.08 5.09 10.26
C ALA A 71 5.64 5.96 9.12
N PRO A 72 6.84 6.54 9.27
CA PRO A 72 7.57 7.10 8.15
C PRO A 72 8.00 5.98 7.18
N VAL A 73 8.06 6.33 5.89
CA VAL A 73 8.46 5.42 4.82
C VAL A 73 9.35 6.15 3.82
N LEU A 74 10.43 5.51 3.43
CA LEU A 74 11.24 5.88 2.28
C LEU A 74 10.86 4.97 1.12
N GLY A 75 10.66 5.53 -0.06
CA GLY A 75 10.29 4.78 -1.22
C GLY A 75 11.02 5.18 -2.48
N LEU A 76 11.23 4.19 -3.34
CA LEU A 76 11.89 4.33 -4.65
C LEU A 76 11.07 3.58 -5.70
N GLY A 77 11.14 4.04 -6.95
CA GLY A 77 10.55 3.29 -8.03
C GLY A 77 11.06 3.72 -9.39
N ARG A 78 10.86 2.82 -10.37
CA ARG A 78 11.28 3.03 -11.75
C ARG A 78 10.34 2.35 -12.73
N SER A 79 9.94 3.10 -13.75
CA SER A 79 9.20 2.58 -14.90
C SER A 79 10.16 2.16 -16.01
N PHE A 80 9.81 1.09 -16.71
CA PHE A 80 10.58 0.55 -17.83
C PHE A 80 9.67 -0.19 -18.81
N GLY A 81 10.20 -0.57 -19.95
CA GLY A 81 9.47 -1.33 -20.96
C GLY A 81 9.79 -2.82 -20.89
N ILE A 82 8.76 -3.68 -20.89
CA ILE A 82 8.88 -5.13 -21.07
C ILE A 82 7.93 -5.56 -22.19
N LEU A 83 8.41 -6.23 -23.21
CA LEU A 83 7.61 -6.73 -24.34
C LEU A 83 6.67 -5.66 -24.93
N GLY A 84 7.17 -4.43 -25.07
CA GLY A 84 6.37 -3.29 -25.56
C GLY A 84 5.31 -2.77 -24.60
N ARG A 85 5.27 -3.22 -23.34
CA ARG A 85 4.35 -2.79 -22.28
C ARG A 85 5.07 -1.98 -21.23
N GLN A 86 4.35 -1.04 -20.62
CA GLN A 86 4.84 -0.32 -19.45
C GLN A 86 4.88 -1.25 -18.26
N ALA A 87 6.02 -1.34 -17.61
CA ALA A 87 6.23 -2.01 -16.34
C ALA A 87 6.79 -1.02 -15.31
N LEU A 88 6.64 -1.37 -14.03
CA LEU A 88 7.05 -0.57 -12.91
C LEU A 88 7.53 -1.46 -11.77
N LEU A 89 8.67 -1.11 -11.21
CA LEU A 89 9.20 -1.68 -9.98
C LEU A 89 9.24 -0.60 -8.91
N THR A 90 8.73 -0.91 -7.73
CA THR A 90 8.82 -0.03 -6.54
C THR A 90 9.37 -0.80 -5.36
N ALA A 91 10.03 -0.10 -4.46
CA ALA A 91 10.47 -0.62 -3.17
C ALA A 91 10.20 0.42 -2.08
N ALA A 92 9.84 -0.05 -0.88
CA ALA A 92 9.56 0.78 0.27
C ALA A 92 10.21 0.22 1.54
N LEU A 93 10.84 1.11 2.30
CA LEU A 93 11.46 0.82 3.58
C LEU A 93 10.70 1.60 4.67
N PRO A 94 9.78 0.97 5.39
CA PRO A 94 9.05 1.62 6.48
C PRO A 94 9.83 1.49 7.80
N TYR A 95 9.75 2.53 8.58
CA TYR A 95 10.09 2.54 10.01
C TYR A 95 8.82 2.84 10.78
N ALA A 96 8.67 2.30 11.98
CA ALA A 96 7.48 2.57 12.77
C ALA A 96 7.80 2.77 14.23
N TRP A 97 6.99 3.58 14.91
CA TRP A 97 6.94 3.64 16.35
C TRP A 97 5.51 3.87 16.82
N GLY A 98 5.22 3.39 18.02
CA GLY A 98 3.87 3.57 18.58
C GLY A 98 3.72 3.00 19.97
N ASN A 99 2.65 3.43 20.60
CA ASN A 99 2.16 2.93 21.88
C ASN A 99 0.94 2.05 21.63
N LEU A 100 0.91 0.93 22.35
CA LEU A 100 -0.27 0.08 22.46
C LEU A 100 -0.63 -0.02 23.93
N SER A 101 -1.90 0.18 24.28
CA SER A 101 -2.46 0.01 25.60
C SER A 101 -3.61 -0.98 25.54
N GLY A 102 -3.74 -1.82 26.56
CA GLY A 102 -4.80 -2.81 26.64
C GLY A 102 -4.79 -3.53 28.00
N ASP A 103 -5.82 -4.31 28.26
CA ASP A 103 -5.99 -5.05 29.49
C ASP A 103 -5.45 -6.47 29.33
N VAL A 104 -4.51 -6.85 30.19
CA VAL A 104 -4.01 -8.23 30.34
C VAL A 104 -4.63 -8.81 31.60
N GLY A 105 -5.68 -9.63 31.45
CA GLY A 105 -6.54 -9.99 32.57
C GLY A 105 -7.25 -8.75 33.12
N ASN A 106 -7.01 -8.41 34.40
CA ASN A 106 -7.58 -7.23 35.07
C ASN A 106 -6.63 -6.03 35.18
N ASN A 107 -5.47 -6.09 34.53
CA ASN A 107 -4.44 -5.04 34.64
C ASN A 107 -4.26 -4.30 33.31
N GLU A 108 -4.44 -2.99 33.32
CA GLU A 108 -4.08 -2.14 32.20
C GLU A 108 -2.56 -2.15 31.99
N THR A 109 -2.15 -2.40 30.77
CA THR A 109 -0.73 -2.51 30.40
C THR A 109 -0.49 -1.70 29.15
N SER A 110 0.63 -0.99 29.08
CA SER A 110 1.04 -0.27 27.88
C SER A 110 2.44 -0.70 27.45
N ILE A 111 2.66 -0.76 26.14
CA ILE A 111 3.94 -1.07 25.52
C ILE A 111 4.29 -0.05 24.46
N TYR A 112 5.56 0.28 24.36
CA TYR A 112 6.12 1.06 23.25
C TYR A 112 6.96 0.16 22.36
N ARG A 113 6.85 0.34 21.04
CA ARG A 113 7.68 -0.31 20.04
C ARG A 113 8.20 0.72 19.05
N SER A 114 9.47 0.56 18.63
CA SER A 114 10.06 1.38 17.55
C SER A 114 11.07 0.56 16.78
N GLY A 115 11.18 0.79 15.47
CA GLY A 115 12.17 0.14 14.62
C GLY A 115 11.75 -0.01 13.17
N LEU A 116 12.56 -0.72 12.38
CA LEU A 116 12.25 -1.05 11.00
C LEU A 116 11.08 -2.05 10.93
N ALA A 117 10.16 -1.80 10.02
CA ALA A 117 9.15 -2.77 9.62
C ALA A 117 9.62 -3.53 8.37
N ASP A 118 8.82 -4.50 7.92
CA ASP A 118 9.18 -5.35 6.78
C ASP A 118 9.28 -4.54 5.48
N VAL A 119 10.32 -4.81 4.70
CA VAL A 119 10.54 -4.19 3.38
C VAL A 119 9.48 -4.66 2.41
N LYS A 120 8.92 -3.72 1.64
CA LYS A 120 7.91 -4.00 0.63
C LYS A 120 8.46 -3.72 -0.76
N ALA A 121 8.13 -4.58 -1.71
CA ALA A 121 8.38 -4.37 -3.13
C ALA A 121 7.09 -4.64 -3.93
N ARG A 122 6.95 -3.95 -5.06
CA ARG A 122 5.88 -4.21 -6.02
C ARG A 122 6.46 -4.19 -7.42
N PHE A 123 6.21 -5.25 -8.16
CA PHE A 123 6.37 -5.29 -9.60
C PHE A 123 4.99 -5.24 -10.25
N SER A 124 4.80 -4.37 -11.24
CA SER A 124 3.56 -4.28 -12.00
C SER A 124 3.83 -4.14 -13.50
N ILE A 125 2.90 -4.65 -14.31
CA ILE A 125 2.91 -4.51 -15.76
C ILE A 125 1.50 -4.21 -16.27
N ASN A 126 1.40 -3.25 -17.16
CA ASN A 126 0.15 -2.93 -17.84
C ASN A 126 0.00 -3.82 -19.08
N LEU A 127 -0.83 -4.86 -18.97
CA LEU A 127 -1.05 -5.86 -20.03
C LEU A 127 -1.77 -5.26 -21.24
N ARG A 128 -2.64 -4.26 -21.03
CA ARG A 128 -3.40 -3.56 -22.07
C ARG A 128 -3.52 -2.07 -21.76
N GLY A 129 -3.60 -1.25 -22.80
CA GLY A 129 -3.94 0.18 -22.70
C GLY A 129 -2.79 1.12 -22.33
N SER A 130 -1.61 0.59 -22.01
CA SER A 130 -0.43 1.39 -21.69
C SER A 130 0.82 0.77 -22.33
N PRO A 131 1.09 1.05 -23.63
CA PRO A 131 2.33 0.65 -24.26
C PRO A 131 3.54 1.34 -23.61
N ALA A 132 4.72 0.73 -23.75
CA ALA A 132 5.97 1.36 -23.36
C ALA A 132 6.23 2.58 -24.26
N MET A 133 6.14 3.78 -23.69
CA MET A 133 6.32 5.04 -24.41
C MET A 133 7.48 5.82 -23.80
N THR A 134 8.35 6.37 -24.64
CA THR A 134 9.31 7.37 -24.21
C THR A 134 8.61 8.62 -23.69
N PRO A 135 9.26 9.50 -22.91
CA PRO A 135 8.68 10.77 -22.48
C PRO A 135 8.15 11.62 -23.66
N ALA A 136 8.82 11.61 -24.81
CA ALA A 136 8.41 12.38 -25.99
C ALA A 136 7.13 11.82 -26.64
N GLU A 137 6.99 10.49 -26.74
CA GLU A 137 5.80 9.80 -27.24
C GLU A 137 4.62 9.99 -26.27
N PHE A 138 4.88 9.85 -24.97
CA PHE A 138 3.87 10.04 -23.92
C PHE A 138 3.28 11.45 -23.93
N ALA A 139 4.10 12.49 -24.23
CA ALA A 139 3.64 13.87 -24.32
C ALA A 139 2.68 14.10 -25.50
N LYS A 140 2.82 13.32 -26.57
CA LYS A 140 1.97 13.40 -27.78
C LYS A 140 0.65 12.64 -27.62
N ARG A 141 0.51 11.85 -26.56
CA ARG A 141 -0.69 11.05 -26.32
C ARG A 141 -1.90 11.97 -26.11
N THR A 142 -2.91 11.80 -26.94
CA THR A 142 -4.15 12.60 -26.93
C THR A 142 -5.27 11.94 -26.14
N HIS A 143 -5.28 10.61 -26.08
CA HIS A 143 -6.34 9.84 -25.44
C HIS A 143 -5.81 8.95 -24.31
N ARG A 144 -6.61 8.83 -23.28
CA ARG A 144 -6.40 7.88 -22.18
C ARG A 144 -7.18 6.62 -22.52
N SER A 145 -6.53 5.48 -22.38
CA SER A 145 -7.11 4.18 -22.75
C SER A 145 -7.54 3.42 -21.50
N PHE A 146 -8.49 2.52 -21.65
CA PHE A 146 -8.78 1.48 -20.68
C PHE A 146 -7.53 0.63 -20.44
N ILE A 147 -7.16 0.43 -19.18
CA ILE A 147 -5.96 -0.30 -18.79
C ILE A 147 -6.36 -1.57 -18.05
N ILE A 148 -5.71 -2.67 -18.41
CA ILE A 148 -5.67 -3.91 -17.63
C ILE A 148 -4.23 -4.09 -17.19
N GLY A 149 -4.00 -4.20 -15.90
CA GLY A 149 -2.69 -4.40 -15.33
C GLY A 149 -2.67 -5.55 -14.34
N THR A 150 -1.47 -6.05 -14.06
CA THR A 150 -1.22 -7.02 -13.00
C THR A 150 -0.03 -6.60 -12.18
N SER A 151 -0.03 -6.99 -10.92
CA SER A 151 1.07 -6.72 -9.98
C SER A 151 1.38 -7.94 -9.14
N LEU A 152 2.61 -8.02 -8.68
CA LEU A 152 3.03 -8.87 -7.58
C LEU A 152 3.60 -7.99 -6.48
N PHE A 153 2.93 -7.98 -5.34
CA PHE A 153 3.46 -7.37 -4.12
C PHE A 153 4.23 -8.42 -3.33
N ILE A 154 5.36 -8.03 -2.79
CA ILE A 154 6.24 -8.89 -1.99
C ILE A 154 6.57 -8.13 -0.71
N THR A 155 6.38 -8.77 0.44
CA THR A 155 6.87 -8.28 1.73
C THR A 155 7.94 -9.24 2.24
N ALA A 156 9.14 -8.70 2.45
CA ALA A 156 10.28 -9.46 2.97
C ALA A 156 10.38 -9.27 4.49
N PRO A 157 10.65 -10.34 5.27
CA PRO A 157 10.74 -10.28 6.74
C PRO A 157 12.05 -9.66 7.21
N ALA A 158 12.26 -8.38 6.85
CA ALA A 158 13.45 -7.61 7.22
C ALA A 158 13.23 -6.68 8.43
N GLY A 159 12.01 -6.64 8.95
CA GLY A 159 11.64 -5.82 10.10
C GLY A 159 12.12 -6.39 11.43
N GLN A 160 12.11 -5.54 12.45
CA GLN A 160 12.48 -5.96 13.81
C GLN A 160 11.47 -6.97 14.36
N TYR A 161 11.97 -8.15 14.68
CA TYR A 161 11.19 -9.25 15.20
C TYR A 161 11.89 -9.93 16.40
N SER A 162 11.08 -10.36 17.36
CA SER A 162 11.51 -11.21 18.49
C SER A 162 10.37 -12.18 18.83
N GLY A 163 10.63 -13.49 18.78
CA GLY A 163 9.66 -14.52 19.17
C GLY A 163 9.24 -14.43 20.64
N GLN A 164 10.00 -13.74 21.49
CA GLN A 164 9.65 -13.50 22.89
C GLN A 164 8.64 -12.36 23.10
N LYS A 165 8.24 -11.68 22.00
CA LYS A 165 7.30 -10.57 22.07
C LYS A 165 6.05 -10.88 21.24
N LEU A 166 4.89 -10.66 21.82
CA LEU A 166 3.61 -10.84 21.11
C LEU A 166 3.43 -9.77 20.01
N VAL A 167 3.84 -8.55 20.27
CA VAL A 167 3.73 -7.41 19.34
C VAL A 167 5.10 -7.08 18.76
N ASN A 168 5.23 -7.21 17.45
CA ASN A 168 6.42 -6.97 16.67
C ASN A 168 6.14 -6.00 15.51
N LEU A 169 7.19 -5.36 14.99
CA LEU A 169 7.13 -4.48 13.83
C LEU A 169 7.34 -5.26 12.51
N GLY A 170 8.17 -6.29 12.54
CA GLY A 170 8.31 -7.28 11.48
C GLY A 170 7.38 -8.46 11.70
N THR A 171 7.06 -9.18 10.63
CA THR A 171 6.17 -10.35 10.65
C THR A 171 6.89 -11.69 10.72
N ASN A 172 8.22 -11.69 10.53
CA ASN A 172 9.08 -12.88 10.45
C ASN A 172 8.62 -13.93 9.43
N ARG A 173 7.99 -13.48 8.36
CA ARG A 173 7.53 -14.33 7.25
C ARG A 173 7.43 -13.53 5.97
N TRP A 174 7.55 -14.22 4.85
CA TRP A 174 7.27 -13.65 3.54
C TRP A 174 5.77 -13.54 3.32
N SER A 175 5.36 -12.52 2.54
CA SER A 175 4.02 -12.49 1.99
C SER A 175 4.05 -12.01 0.53
N PHE A 176 3.11 -12.56 -0.26
CA PHE A 176 2.99 -12.32 -1.69
C PHE A 176 1.54 -12.02 -2.04
N LYS A 177 1.29 -10.95 -2.80
CA LYS A 177 -0.05 -10.67 -3.33
C LYS A 177 0.01 -10.51 -4.84
N PRO A 178 -0.32 -11.52 -5.62
CA PRO A 178 -0.75 -11.33 -6.99
C PRO A 178 -2.04 -10.50 -7.01
N GLU A 179 -2.11 -9.52 -7.92
CA GLU A 179 -3.25 -8.62 -8.07
C GLU A 179 -3.52 -8.37 -9.55
N LEU A 180 -4.78 -8.35 -9.92
CA LEU A 180 -5.28 -7.85 -11.21
C LEU A 180 -5.99 -6.52 -10.98
N GLY A 181 -5.80 -5.59 -11.91
CA GLY A 181 -6.43 -4.30 -11.84
C GLY A 181 -6.94 -3.83 -13.19
N VAL A 182 -8.06 -3.14 -13.15
CA VAL A 182 -8.62 -2.42 -14.30
C VAL A 182 -8.76 -0.95 -13.96
N SER A 183 -8.43 -0.08 -14.93
CA SER A 183 -8.59 1.36 -14.82
C SER A 183 -9.34 1.87 -16.04
N TYR A 184 -10.48 2.50 -15.81
CA TYR A 184 -11.35 3.05 -16.86
C TYR A 184 -11.39 4.57 -16.79
N PRO A 185 -10.69 5.28 -17.68
CA PRO A 185 -10.71 6.74 -17.73
C PRO A 185 -11.96 7.25 -18.45
N MET A 186 -12.70 8.16 -17.80
CA MET A 186 -13.87 8.85 -18.34
C MET A 186 -13.68 10.36 -18.21
N LYS A 187 -13.31 11.06 -19.29
CA LYS A 187 -13.06 12.52 -19.27
C LYS A 187 -12.10 12.91 -18.15
N LYS A 188 -12.61 13.48 -17.06
CA LYS A 188 -11.85 13.89 -15.87
C LYS A 188 -11.86 12.85 -14.74
N PHE A 189 -12.66 11.80 -14.87
CA PHE A 189 -12.74 10.72 -13.89
C PHE A 189 -11.85 9.55 -14.28
N ASP A 190 -11.38 8.81 -13.27
CA ASP A 190 -10.82 7.47 -13.37
C ASP A 190 -11.56 6.55 -12.41
N LEU A 191 -12.05 5.44 -12.94
CA LEU A 191 -12.63 4.36 -12.16
C LEU A 191 -11.64 3.22 -12.12
N ASP A 192 -11.22 2.83 -10.92
CA ASP A 192 -10.26 1.76 -10.72
C ASP A 192 -10.90 0.64 -9.91
N LEU A 193 -10.67 -0.61 -10.32
CA LEU A 193 -11.07 -1.81 -9.59
C LEU A 193 -9.89 -2.77 -9.55
N TYR A 194 -9.46 -3.18 -8.35
CA TYR A 194 -8.34 -4.10 -8.16
C TYR A 194 -8.78 -5.27 -7.29
N GLY A 195 -8.29 -6.46 -7.62
CA GLY A 195 -8.55 -7.67 -6.86
C GLY A 195 -7.31 -8.54 -6.76
N GLY A 196 -7.03 -9.04 -5.57
CA GLY A 196 -5.89 -9.91 -5.29
C GLY A 196 -6.06 -10.70 -4.02
N ALA A 197 -5.10 -11.57 -3.75
CA ALA A 197 -5.06 -12.31 -2.51
C ALA A 197 -3.62 -12.38 -1.96
N TRP A 198 -3.48 -12.15 -0.66
CA TRP A 198 -2.24 -12.34 0.06
C TRP A 198 -2.05 -13.82 0.40
N PHE A 199 -0.86 -14.32 0.12
CA PHE A 199 -0.36 -15.64 0.53
C PHE A 199 0.83 -15.41 1.46
N PHE A 200 0.94 -16.23 2.47
CA PHE A 200 1.92 -16.09 3.54
C PHE A 200 2.74 -17.36 3.69
N THR A 201 4.04 -17.23 3.98
CA THR A 201 4.81 -18.33 4.55
C THR A 201 4.54 -18.42 6.06
N ASP A 202 4.87 -19.53 6.65
CA ASP A 202 4.75 -19.69 8.08
C ASP A 202 5.78 -18.83 8.84
N ASN A 203 5.43 -18.49 10.09
CA ASN A 203 6.34 -17.93 11.08
C ASN A 203 6.66 -19.01 12.13
N GLY A 204 7.78 -19.71 11.95
CA GLY A 204 8.22 -20.79 12.85
C GLY A 204 8.86 -20.30 14.16
N ASN A 205 8.83 -19.01 14.45
CA ASN A 205 9.36 -18.44 15.70
C ASN A 205 8.34 -17.50 16.34
N PHE A 206 7.06 -17.93 16.33
CA PHE A 206 5.98 -17.13 16.93
C PHE A 206 6.06 -17.16 18.47
N TYR A 207 5.38 -16.25 19.12
CA TYR A 207 5.30 -16.13 20.58
C TYR A 207 4.91 -17.49 21.25
N THR A 208 5.67 -18.02 22.14
CA THR A 208 6.84 -17.61 22.92
C THR A 208 8.20 -17.94 22.27
N GLY A 209 8.34 -17.91 20.99
CA GLY A 209 9.58 -18.21 20.25
C GLY A 209 9.73 -19.67 19.84
N LEU A 210 8.78 -20.53 20.16
CA LEU A 210 8.80 -21.98 19.89
C LEU A 210 7.62 -22.46 19.04
N MET A 211 6.64 -21.58 18.73
CA MET A 211 5.42 -21.95 18.02
C MET A 211 5.50 -21.60 16.54
N ASN A 212 4.84 -22.39 15.72
CA ASN A 212 4.64 -22.13 14.31
C ASN A 212 3.27 -21.47 14.07
N ARG A 213 3.26 -20.31 13.43
CA ARG A 213 2.02 -19.63 13.02
C ARG A 213 1.88 -19.63 11.51
N SER A 214 0.84 -20.26 11.03
CA SER A 214 0.39 -20.20 9.64
C SER A 214 -0.79 -19.25 9.46
N GLN A 215 -1.04 -18.82 8.23
CA GLN A 215 -2.19 -17.97 7.87
C GLN A 215 -2.75 -18.38 6.51
N ALA A 216 -4.06 -18.58 6.46
CA ALA A 216 -4.80 -18.80 5.23
C ALA A 216 -4.76 -17.55 4.31
N PRO A 217 -5.01 -17.69 3.01
CA PRO A 217 -5.03 -16.56 2.09
C PRO A 217 -6.02 -15.47 2.50
N LEU A 218 -5.61 -14.21 2.34
CA LEU A 218 -6.43 -13.02 2.62
C LEU A 218 -6.77 -12.32 1.31
N THR A 219 -8.02 -12.39 0.89
CA THR A 219 -8.52 -11.71 -0.31
C THR A 219 -8.67 -10.21 -0.06
N ALA A 220 -8.32 -9.40 -1.04
CA ALA A 220 -8.49 -7.95 -1.03
C ALA A 220 -9.14 -7.49 -2.33
N ILE A 221 -10.18 -6.65 -2.23
CA ILE A 221 -10.84 -5.98 -3.35
C ILE A 221 -10.83 -4.49 -3.07
N GLN A 222 -10.38 -3.69 -4.04
CA GLN A 222 -10.29 -2.25 -3.93
C GLN A 222 -11.05 -1.59 -5.08
N ALA A 223 -11.79 -0.53 -4.76
CA ALA A 223 -12.47 0.31 -5.74
C ALA A 223 -12.16 1.78 -5.46
N HIS A 224 -11.80 2.51 -6.52
CA HIS A 224 -11.44 3.92 -6.42
C HIS A 224 -12.16 4.73 -7.50
N VAL A 225 -12.62 5.91 -7.11
CA VAL A 225 -13.14 6.90 -8.04
C VAL A 225 -12.31 8.16 -7.87
N SER A 226 -11.57 8.55 -8.88
CA SER A 226 -10.76 9.76 -8.82
C SER A 226 -11.21 10.81 -9.85
N TYR A 227 -11.12 12.08 -9.48
CA TYR A 227 -11.45 13.23 -10.31
C TYR A 227 -10.24 14.12 -10.51
N THR A 228 -9.87 14.39 -11.75
CA THR A 228 -8.78 15.30 -12.13
C THR A 228 -9.33 16.73 -12.24
N VAL A 229 -9.01 17.58 -11.27
CA VAL A 229 -9.36 19.00 -11.25
C VAL A 229 -8.57 19.72 -12.36
N ARG A 230 -7.25 19.55 -12.32
CA ARG A 230 -6.28 20.01 -13.33
C ARG A 230 -5.08 19.08 -13.34
N ARG A 231 -4.18 19.22 -14.29
CA ARG A 231 -2.97 18.38 -14.38
C ARG A 231 -2.19 18.38 -13.07
N GLY A 232 -1.92 17.19 -12.53
CA GLY A 232 -1.22 16.97 -11.26
C GLY A 232 -2.08 17.19 -10.01
N LEU A 233 -3.24 17.86 -10.12
CA LEU A 233 -4.20 18.03 -9.03
C LEU A 233 -5.40 17.12 -9.25
N TRP A 234 -5.58 16.14 -8.36
CA TRP A 234 -6.71 15.24 -8.38
C TRP A 234 -7.13 14.84 -6.96
N VAL A 235 -8.36 14.40 -6.83
CA VAL A 235 -8.94 13.87 -5.60
C VAL A 235 -9.49 12.48 -5.88
N ALA A 236 -9.56 11.63 -4.87
CA ALA A 236 -10.17 10.31 -4.98
C ALA A 236 -10.98 9.97 -3.73
N VAL A 237 -11.99 9.12 -3.94
CA VAL A 237 -12.67 8.36 -2.89
C VAL A 237 -12.30 6.90 -3.10
N ASP A 238 -11.98 6.25 -2.00
CA ASP A 238 -11.35 4.94 -1.97
C ASP A 238 -12.15 3.99 -1.09
N SER A 239 -12.33 2.75 -1.52
CA SER A 239 -12.94 1.69 -0.74
C SER A 239 -12.14 0.42 -0.87
N THR A 240 -12.00 -0.32 0.22
CA THR A 240 -11.38 -1.64 0.23
C THR A 240 -12.16 -2.59 1.11
N TRP A 241 -12.25 -3.84 0.67
CA TRP A 241 -12.75 -4.97 1.45
C TRP A 241 -11.69 -6.07 1.52
N TYR A 242 -11.58 -6.70 2.70
CA TYR A 242 -10.69 -7.82 2.99
C TYR A 242 -11.49 -8.98 3.56
N GLY A 243 -11.21 -10.20 3.10
CA GLY A 243 -11.88 -11.41 3.59
C GLY A 243 -10.98 -12.64 3.59
N GLY A 244 -11.07 -13.45 4.64
CA GLY A 244 -10.22 -14.63 4.84
C GLY A 244 -9.14 -14.40 5.90
N GLY A 245 -7.98 -15.04 5.73
CA GLY A 245 -6.80 -14.79 6.55
C GLY A 245 -6.87 -15.37 7.97
N GLU A 246 -7.61 -16.46 8.17
CA GLU A 246 -7.63 -17.23 9.41
C GLU A 246 -6.20 -17.63 9.79
N THR A 247 -5.84 -17.56 11.05
CA THR A 247 -4.51 -17.98 11.54
C THR A 247 -4.61 -19.21 12.42
N THR A 248 -3.60 -20.05 12.34
CA THR A 248 -3.45 -21.27 13.14
C THR A 248 -2.10 -21.26 13.83
N VAL A 249 -2.05 -21.64 15.10
CA VAL A 249 -0.80 -21.78 15.87
C VAL A 249 -0.64 -23.23 16.24
N ASP A 250 0.51 -23.85 15.88
CA ASP A 250 0.87 -25.26 16.14
C ASP A 250 -0.22 -26.26 15.77
N GLY A 251 -0.94 -26.02 14.65
CA GLY A 251 -2.02 -26.89 14.20
C GLY A 251 -3.28 -26.86 15.07
N GLY A 252 -3.36 -25.93 16.01
CA GLY A 252 -4.56 -25.70 16.83
C GLY A 252 -5.75 -25.20 16.01
N PRO A 253 -6.89 -24.88 16.63
CA PRO A 253 -8.05 -24.37 15.93
C PRO A 253 -7.75 -23.05 15.24
N PRO A 254 -8.27 -22.82 14.02
CA PRO A 254 -8.08 -21.56 13.34
C PRO A 254 -8.83 -20.43 14.04
N THR A 255 -8.26 -19.22 13.97
CA THR A 255 -8.94 -17.98 14.38
C THR A 255 -10.17 -17.72 13.51
N GLU A 256 -11.01 -16.79 13.92
CA GLU A 256 -12.10 -16.35 13.09
C GLU A 256 -11.61 -15.68 11.78
N ARG A 257 -12.41 -15.87 10.74
CA ARG A 257 -12.20 -15.26 9.44
C ARG A 257 -12.32 -13.73 9.52
N GLN A 258 -11.37 -13.03 8.92
CA GLN A 258 -11.46 -11.58 8.75
C GLN A 258 -12.57 -11.23 7.74
N SER A 259 -13.29 -10.15 8.01
CA SER A 259 -14.20 -9.49 7.07
C SER A 259 -14.22 -8.00 7.42
N ASN A 260 -13.31 -7.28 6.82
CA ASN A 260 -13.03 -5.88 7.17
C ASN A 260 -13.21 -4.99 5.95
N SER A 261 -13.75 -3.79 6.13
CA SER A 261 -13.85 -2.78 5.09
C SER A 261 -13.28 -1.45 5.55
N ARG A 262 -12.76 -0.68 4.59
CA ARG A 262 -12.24 0.67 4.81
C ARG A 262 -12.78 1.59 3.74
N LEU A 263 -12.99 2.84 4.15
CA LEU A 263 -13.23 3.96 3.25
C LEU A 263 -12.13 5.00 3.41
N GLY A 264 -11.80 5.68 2.34
CA GLY A 264 -10.79 6.70 2.34
C GLY A 264 -11.03 7.80 1.33
N ALA A 265 -10.24 8.84 1.47
CA ALA A 265 -10.15 9.94 0.52
C ALA A 265 -8.69 10.34 0.34
N THR A 266 -8.35 10.65 -0.90
CA THR A 266 -6.97 11.02 -1.29
C THR A 266 -6.98 12.31 -2.08
N VAL A 267 -6.02 13.18 -1.80
CA VAL A 267 -5.76 14.42 -2.55
C VAL A 267 -4.31 14.42 -2.99
N SER A 268 -4.06 14.67 -4.28
CA SER A 268 -2.72 14.87 -4.83
C SER A 268 -2.55 16.29 -5.30
N LEU A 269 -1.49 16.95 -4.85
CA LEU A 269 -1.15 18.35 -5.10
C LEU A 269 0.19 18.42 -5.84
N PRO A 270 0.28 19.09 -7.01
CA PRO A 270 1.56 19.31 -7.68
C PRO A 270 2.34 20.40 -6.97
N LEU A 271 3.60 20.13 -6.62
CA LEU A 271 4.56 21.08 -6.05
C LEU A 271 5.61 21.47 -7.09
N GLY A 272 5.16 22.03 -8.22
CA GLY A 272 6.04 22.38 -9.34
C GLY A 272 6.09 21.28 -10.41
N LYS A 273 7.19 21.21 -11.19
CA LYS A 273 7.27 20.37 -12.40
C LYS A 273 7.54 18.89 -12.13
N PHE A 274 8.24 18.57 -11.05
CA PHE A 274 8.78 17.23 -10.77
C PHE A 274 8.41 16.71 -9.40
N GLN A 275 7.59 17.43 -8.65
CA GLN A 275 7.27 17.10 -7.27
C GLN A 275 5.76 17.07 -7.07
N SER A 276 5.33 16.23 -6.17
CA SER A 276 3.93 16.18 -5.72
C SER A 276 3.86 15.89 -4.23
N LEU A 277 2.81 16.42 -3.61
CA LEU A 277 2.38 16.09 -2.26
C LEU A 277 1.08 15.32 -2.34
N LYS A 278 0.94 14.28 -1.56
CA LYS A 278 -0.31 13.55 -1.41
C LYS A 278 -0.70 13.54 0.07
N VAL A 279 -1.96 13.77 0.31
CA VAL A 279 -2.59 13.63 1.61
C VAL A 279 -3.70 12.61 1.47
N ALA A 280 -3.75 11.63 2.36
CA ALA A 280 -4.81 10.65 2.38
C ALA A 280 -5.33 10.45 3.80
N TYR A 281 -6.62 10.21 3.88
CA TYR A 281 -7.33 9.79 5.09
C TYR A 281 -8.05 8.48 4.82
N SER A 282 -8.06 7.57 5.78
CA SER A 282 -8.87 6.37 5.71
C SER A 282 -9.37 5.94 7.09
N SER A 283 -10.55 5.32 7.11
CA SER A 283 -11.18 4.81 8.32
C SER A 283 -11.69 3.39 8.09
N GLY A 284 -11.55 2.53 9.08
CA GLY A 284 -12.24 1.23 9.11
C GLY A 284 -13.74 1.44 9.33
N VAL A 285 -14.56 0.87 8.43
CA VAL A 285 -16.03 0.96 8.50
C VAL A 285 -16.59 -0.25 9.23
N SER A 286 -16.09 -1.43 8.94
CA SER A 286 -16.40 -2.66 9.64
C SER A 286 -15.12 -3.45 9.90
N GLY A 287 -15.07 -4.15 11.04
CA GLY A 287 -13.93 -4.99 11.39
C GLY A 287 -14.37 -6.10 12.33
N ARG A 288 -14.04 -7.35 12.00
CA ARG A 288 -14.33 -8.53 12.80
C ARG A 288 -13.14 -8.92 13.66
N ILE A 289 -11.97 -9.05 13.03
CA ILE A 289 -10.67 -9.27 13.70
C ILE A 289 -9.64 -8.38 13.01
N GLY A 290 -8.68 -7.83 13.76
CA GLY A 290 -7.63 -6.94 13.26
C GLY A 290 -7.80 -5.50 13.74
N SER A 291 -7.28 -4.55 13.00
CA SER A 291 -7.26 -3.14 13.41
C SER A 291 -8.39 -2.33 12.77
N LYS A 292 -9.09 -1.56 13.60
CA LYS A 292 -10.06 -0.55 13.18
C LYS A 292 -9.45 0.85 13.35
N PHE A 293 -8.51 1.18 12.47
CA PHE A 293 -7.75 2.42 12.55
C PHE A 293 -8.35 3.54 11.68
N ASN A 294 -8.28 4.75 12.23
CA ASN A 294 -8.27 5.97 11.47
C ASN A 294 -6.82 6.29 11.10
N THR A 295 -6.54 6.50 9.83
CA THR A 295 -5.19 6.77 9.33
C THR A 295 -5.17 8.08 8.56
N VAL A 296 -4.26 8.97 8.91
CA VAL A 296 -3.90 10.15 8.11
C VAL A 296 -2.48 9.93 7.62
N SER A 297 -2.24 10.17 6.34
CA SER A 297 -0.91 10.10 5.76
C SER A 297 -0.59 11.29 4.87
N VAL A 298 0.69 11.66 4.87
CA VAL A 298 1.24 12.70 4.00
C VAL A 298 2.48 12.12 3.35
N GLY A 299 2.59 12.28 2.03
CA GLY A 299 3.74 11.81 1.28
C GLY A 299 4.20 12.86 0.26
N TRP A 300 5.50 13.08 0.17
CA TRP A 300 6.14 13.88 -0.84
C TRP A 300 6.93 12.98 -1.78
N GLN A 301 6.91 13.31 -3.07
CA GLN A 301 7.55 12.55 -4.12
C GLN A 301 8.26 13.49 -5.08
N HIS A 302 9.46 13.09 -5.52
CA HIS A 302 10.22 13.69 -6.61
C HIS A 302 10.39 12.70 -7.75
N ILE A 303 10.21 13.14 -9.00
CA ILE A 303 10.38 12.33 -10.19
C ILE A 303 11.48 12.91 -11.09
N TRP A 304 12.18 12.04 -11.82
CA TRP A 304 13.16 12.41 -12.86
C TRP A 304 13.15 11.41 -14.00
N PHE A 305 13.72 11.79 -15.12
CA PHE A 305 13.81 10.98 -16.32
C PHE A 305 15.26 10.69 -16.68
N ASP A 306 15.51 9.54 -17.28
CA ASP A 306 16.82 9.19 -17.81
C ASP A 306 17.28 10.22 -18.86
N ARG A 307 18.55 10.62 -18.79
CA ARG A 307 19.15 11.55 -19.75
C ARG A 307 19.22 11.01 -21.19
N ARG A 308 19.13 9.69 -21.38
CA ARG A 308 19.21 8.99 -22.67
C ARG A 308 17.87 8.85 -23.41
N SER A 309 16.78 9.35 -22.88
CA SER A 309 15.45 9.31 -23.51
C SER A 309 15.14 10.60 -24.31
N LYS A 310 16.16 11.22 -24.89
CA LYS A 310 16.01 12.34 -25.83
C LYS A 310 15.78 11.85 -27.24
#